data_40ae3316a6ccffa9282b08dce87eabe6
#
_entry.id   40ae3316a6ccffa9282b08dce87eabe6
#
_cell.length_a   1.000
_cell.length_b   1.000
_cell.length_c   1.000
_cell.angle_alpha   90.00
_cell.angle_beta   90.00
_cell.angle_gamma   90.00
#
_symmetry.space_group_name_H-M   'P 1'
#
loop_
_entity.id
_entity.type
_entity.pdbx_description
1 polymer ?
#
loop_
_entity_poly.entity_id
_entity_poly.type
_entity_poly.pdbx_seq_one_letter_code
_entity_poly.pdbx_strand_id
1 'polypeptide(L)'
;IVLVGDFFQLPPIMRRETETGMRLAFENTADDPRGQFAYHSPVWAAAKPLVCYLTEQHRQEDSVFLGVLSALRNGSFNKEHEAHLIKRKVTGFVQTNTTKLFSHNADVDHVNETQLEKLPGAARSFRMKEQGAKGFVEQLKKSCLSPEVLSLKKGAKVMFTKNSPEGRYVNGTTGEVLGFDSTQGYPQVRVRSGRVITAEPAAWAIENEGRALAGITQIPLRLAWAITVHKSQGMSLDTAFIDLTQAFEYGQGYVALSRVRTLDGLQLAGWNAQALRVHPDVRKKDAAFREASESAQQTFSAIDPNGLQTMQTNFIRACGGKFPKHTPSASETTSSQPATKAYSVEKIRLTHANAYRSWSDEEDAELTNMFMEDEHIRVIAEKLGRKPGAIHSRIVKLGLGE
;
A
#
# COMPACT_ATOMS: atom_id res chain seq x y z
N ILE A 1 19.95 6.31 5.23
CA ILE A 1 18.62 6.70 4.75
C ILE A 1 18.27 5.83 3.57
N VAL A 2 17.08 5.25 3.56
CA VAL A 2 16.52 4.48 2.44
C VAL A 2 15.32 5.26 1.92
N LEU A 3 15.29 5.53 0.60
CA LEU A 3 14.19 6.18 -0.09
C LEU A 3 13.49 5.12 -0.94
N VAL A 4 12.18 5.01 -0.83
CA VAL A 4 11.36 4.05 -1.59
C VAL A 4 10.27 4.80 -2.33
N GLY A 5 10.09 4.53 -3.62
CA GLY A 5 9.08 5.21 -4.43
C GLY A 5 8.96 4.67 -5.84
N ASP A 6 8.01 5.22 -6.59
CA ASP A 6 7.76 4.94 -7.98
C ASP A 6 7.43 6.25 -8.72
N PHE A 7 8.36 6.73 -9.53
CA PHE A 7 8.21 7.99 -10.28
C PHE A 7 7.17 7.93 -11.40
N PHE A 8 6.72 6.74 -11.81
CA PHE A 8 5.63 6.60 -12.78
C PHE A 8 4.25 6.83 -12.15
N GLN A 9 4.16 6.87 -10.81
CA GLN A 9 2.96 7.29 -10.12
C GLN A 9 2.80 8.81 -10.20
N LEU A 10 1.74 9.32 -9.54
CA LEU A 10 1.41 10.73 -9.60
C LEU A 10 2.52 11.59 -8.97
N PRO A 11 2.92 12.66 -9.65
CA PRO A 11 3.86 13.63 -9.10
C PRO A 11 3.23 14.39 -7.92
N PRO A 12 4.04 15.09 -7.11
CA PRO A 12 3.54 16.00 -6.10
C PRO A 12 2.66 17.09 -6.73
N ILE A 13 1.54 17.42 -6.07
CA ILE A 13 0.69 18.54 -6.51
C ILE A 13 1.45 19.85 -6.30
N MET A 14 1.88 20.44 -7.39
CA MET A 14 2.52 21.76 -7.38
C MET A 14 1.44 22.82 -7.13
N ARG A 15 1.60 23.64 -6.09
CA ARG A 15 0.72 24.77 -5.84
C ARG A 15 1.07 25.88 -6.80
N ARG A 16 0.11 26.35 -7.59
CA ARG A 16 0.19 27.69 -8.20
C ARG A 16 0.13 28.70 -7.05
N GLU A 17 1.14 29.55 -6.94
CA GLU A 17 1.14 30.64 -6.00
C GLU A 17 -0.01 31.59 -6.35
N THR A 18 -0.91 31.79 -5.40
CA THR A 18 -1.86 32.90 -5.44
C THR A 18 -1.14 34.18 -5.02
N GLU A 19 -1.30 35.19 -5.76
CA GLU A 19 -1.08 36.66 -5.72
C GLU A 19 -0.52 37.39 -4.47
N THR A 20 -0.01 36.71 -3.47
CA THR A 20 0.65 37.36 -2.31
C THR A 20 2.11 36.93 -2.25
N GLY A 21 2.90 37.57 -3.08
CA GLY A 21 4.33 37.82 -3.16
C GLY A 21 5.31 37.37 -2.08
N MET A 22 5.19 36.18 -1.50
CA MET A 22 6.22 35.61 -0.66
C MET A 22 6.84 34.43 -1.39
N ARG A 23 7.83 34.71 -2.21
CA ARG A 23 8.72 33.75 -2.84
C ARG A 23 9.54 33.03 -1.75
N LEU A 24 9.13 31.85 -1.34
CA LEU A 24 10.06 30.92 -0.71
C LEU A 24 11.03 30.44 -1.80
N ALA A 25 12.32 30.42 -1.51
CA ALA A 25 13.46 30.29 -2.40
C ALA A 25 13.59 28.95 -3.17
N PHE A 26 12.50 28.43 -3.71
CA PHE A 26 12.48 27.34 -4.69
C PHE A 26 11.76 27.85 -5.95
N GLU A 27 12.46 28.72 -6.67
CA GLU A 27 12.04 29.19 -7.99
C GLU A 27 12.17 28.06 -9.01
N ASN A 28 11.14 27.19 -9.05
CA ASN A 28 10.83 26.47 -10.26
C ASN A 28 9.44 26.93 -10.68
N THR A 29 9.37 27.66 -11.77
CA THR A 29 8.13 28.12 -12.38
C THR A 29 7.22 26.90 -12.64
N ALA A 30 5.91 27.07 -12.48
CA ALA A 30 4.90 26.01 -12.69
C ALA A 30 4.99 25.31 -14.06
N ASP A 31 5.77 25.88 -14.98
CA ASP A 31 5.99 25.38 -16.33
C ASP A 31 7.33 24.64 -16.50
N ASP A 32 8.18 24.55 -15.46
CA ASP A 32 9.43 23.80 -15.54
C ASP A 32 9.22 22.37 -14.98
N PRO A 33 9.04 21.35 -15.86
CA PRO A 33 8.86 19.97 -15.42
C PRO A 33 10.08 19.41 -14.67
N ARG A 34 11.20 20.13 -14.67
CA ARG A 34 12.45 19.73 -14.01
C ARG A 34 12.39 19.83 -12.49
N GLY A 35 11.44 20.61 -11.93
CA GLY A 35 11.28 20.79 -10.49
C GLY A 35 10.35 19.80 -9.78
N GLN A 36 9.58 18.99 -10.50
CA GLN A 36 8.51 18.15 -9.94
C GLN A 36 8.99 16.90 -9.19
N PHE A 37 10.15 16.35 -9.56
CA PHE A 37 10.59 15.06 -9.04
C PHE A 37 11.77 15.20 -8.08
N ALA A 38 11.85 14.30 -7.09
CA ALA A 38 12.94 14.30 -6.10
C ALA A 38 14.34 14.25 -6.72
N TYR A 39 14.50 13.58 -7.86
CA TYR A 39 15.78 13.50 -8.57
C TYR A 39 16.22 14.81 -9.25
N HIS A 40 15.37 15.83 -9.29
CA HIS A 40 15.74 17.17 -9.73
C HIS A 40 16.33 18.04 -8.60
N SER A 41 16.21 17.58 -7.36
CA SER A 41 16.73 18.29 -6.20
C SER A 41 18.26 18.36 -6.23
N PRO A 42 18.88 19.52 -5.92
CA PRO A 42 20.32 19.61 -5.70
C PRO A 42 20.83 18.64 -4.63
N VAL A 43 20.01 18.37 -3.62
CA VAL A 43 20.33 17.39 -2.55
C VAL A 43 20.44 15.98 -3.10
N TRP A 44 19.56 15.59 -4.04
CA TRP A 44 19.67 14.31 -4.72
C TRP A 44 20.97 14.20 -5.53
N ALA A 45 21.31 15.24 -6.27
CA ALA A 45 22.54 15.29 -7.04
C ALA A 45 23.79 15.21 -6.15
N ALA A 46 23.78 15.88 -4.99
CA ALA A 46 24.87 15.85 -4.01
C ALA A 46 24.96 14.50 -3.29
N ALA A 47 23.85 13.89 -2.90
CA ALA A 47 23.79 12.65 -2.17
C ALA A 47 24.16 11.43 -3.03
N LYS A 48 24.01 11.51 -4.36
CA LYS A 48 24.29 10.42 -5.31
C LYS A 48 23.76 9.07 -4.80
N PRO A 49 22.45 8.93 -4.53
CA PRO A 49 21.91 7.72 -3.93
C PRO A 49 22.15 6.52 -4.84
N LEU A 50 22.48 5.38 -4.22
CA LEU A 50 22.52 4.11 -4.91
C LEU A 50 21.10 3.73 -5.32
N VAL A 51 20.88 3.48 -6.60
CA VAL A 51 19.56 3.09 -7.12
C VAL A 51 19.47 1.57 -7.21
N CYS A 52 18.41 1.01 -6.63
CA CYS A 52 18.09 -0.41 -6.70
C CYS A 52 16.67 -0.59 -7.22
N TYR A 53 16.49 -1.41 -8.25
CA TYR A 53 15.19 -1.77 -8.77
C TYR A 53 14.64 -3.02 -8.08
N LEU A 54 13.35 -2.95 -7.70
CA LEU A 54 12.60 -4.12 -7.29
C LEU A 54 12.05 -4.82 -8.54
N THR A 55 12.32 -6.11 -8.68
CA THR A 55 11.97 -6.90 -9.86
C THR A 55 10.76 -7.80 -9.67
N GLU A 56 10.42 -8.12 -8.41
CA GLU A 56 9.29 -8.98 -8.09
C GLU A 56 8.00 -8.17 -7.88
N GLN A 57 6.91 -8.68 -8.42
CA GLN A 57 5.57 -8.10 -8.28
C GLN A 57 4.66 -9.05 -7.49
N HIS A 58 4.03 -8.52 -6.43
CA HIS A 58 3.17 -9.31 -5.53
C HIS A 58 1.71 -8.86 -5.52
N ARG A 59 1.35 -7.77 -6.23
CA ARG A 59 -0.01 -7.23 -6.23
C ARG A 59 -0.91 -7.86 -7.28
N GLN A 60 -0.40 -8.03 -8.50
CA GLN A 60 -1.13 -8.60 -9.62
C GLN A 60 -0.55 -9.96 -9.98
N GLU A 61 -1.42 -10.96 -10.08
CA GLU A 61 -1.08 -12.32 -10.55
C GLU A 61 -1.47 -12.54 -12.02
N ASP A 62 -2.28 -11.63 -12.60
CA ASP A 62 -2.78 -11.67 -13.98
C ASP A 62 -1.69 -11.18 -14.94
N SER A 63 -1.10 -12.09 -15.69
CA SER A 63 -0.01 -11.81 -16.62
C SER A 63 -0.42 -10.88 -17.78
N VAL A 64 -1.66 -10.97 -18.26
CA VAL A 64 -2.19 -10.09 -19.31
C VAL A 64 -2.29 -8.66 -18.78
N PHE A 65 -2.82 -8.52 -17.58
CA PHE A 65 -2.95 -7.20 -16.95
C PHE A 65 -1.59 -6.59 -16.62
N LEU A 66 -0.65 -7.40 -16.14
CA LEU A 66 0.75 -6.98 -15.94
C LEU A 66 1.38 -6.50 -17.26
N GLY A 67 1.11 -7.17 -18.36
CA GLY A 67 1.54 -6.74 -19.70
C GLY A 67 1.02 -5.35 -20.05
N VAL A 68 -0.27 -5.09 -19.83
CA VAL A 68 -0.91 -3.77 -20.06
C VAL A 68 -0.26 -2.69 -19.20
N LEU A 69 -0.08 -2.94 -17.88
CA LEU A 69 0.53 -1.97 -16.96
C LEU A 69 2.01 -1.70 -17.31
N SER A 70 2.75 -2.74 -17.68
CA SER A 70 4.16 -2.62 -18.10
C SER A 70 4.27 -1.84 -19.41
N ALA A 71 3.36 -2.06 -20.36
CA ALA A 71 3.34 -1.32 -21.62
C ALA A 71 3.04 0.17 -21.42
N LEU A 72 2.14 0.53 -20.49
CA LEU A 72 1.89 1.92 -20.10
C LEU A 72 3.16 2.54 -19.51
N ARG A 73 3.80 1.86 -18.57
CA ARG A 73 5.01 2.32 -17.89
C ARG A 73 6.17 2.54 -18.87
N ASN A 74 6.38 1.59 -19.77
CA ASN A 74 7.47 1.64 -20.75
C ASN A 74 7.15 2.52 -21.97
N GLY A 75 5.90 3.01 -22.11
CA GLY A 75 5.41 3.77 -23.26
C GLY A 75 5.36 2.97 -24.56
N SER A 76 5.22 1.66 -24.44
CA SER A 76 5.02 0.71 -25.55
C SER A 76 3.55 0.30 -25.72
N PHE A 77 2.63 1.03 -25.05
CA PHE A 77 1.19 0.78 -25.13
C PHE A 77 0.70 0.90 -26.58
N ASN A 78 0.01 -0.12 -27.05
CA ASN A 78 -0.46 -0.24 -28.44
C ASN A 78 -1.91 -0.73 -28.51
N LYS A 79 -2.43 -0.96 -29.73
CA LYS A 79 -3.81 -1.40 -29.97
C LYS A 79 -4.15 -2.76 -29.34
N GLU A 80 -3.18 -3.66 -29.21
CA GLU A 80 -3.40 -4.96 -28.58
C GLU A 80 -3.68 -4.79 -27.08
N HIS A 81 -2.85 -3.99 -26.39
CA HIS A 81 -3.09 -3.63 -24.98
C HIS A 81 -4.41 -2.89 -24.79
N GLU A 82 -4.74 -1.98 -25.72
CA GLU A 82 -5.99 -1.23 -25.70
C GLU A 82 -7.21 -2.15 -25.85
N ALA A 83 -7.13 -3.19 -26.69
CA ALA A 83 -8.20 -4.17 -26.87
C ALA A 83 -8.59 -4.87 -25.56
N HIS A 84 -7.62 -5.14 -24.65
CA HIS A 84 -7.91 -5.67 -23.34
C HIS A 84 -8.70 -4.68 -22.47
N LEU A 85 -8.38 -3.39 -22.53
CA LEU A 85 -9.12 -2.34 -21.81
C LEU A 85 -10.51 -2.11 -22.41
N ILE A 86 -10.65 -2.16 -23.73
CA ILE A 86 -11.96 -2.01 -24.42
C ILE A 86 -12.93 -3.08 -23.95
N LYS A 87 -12.50 -4.32 -23.77
CA LYS A 87 -13.34 -5.42 -23.25
C LYS A 87 -13.86 -5.17 -21.84
N ARG A 88 -13.25 -4.23 -21.11
CA ARG A 88 -13.65 -3.83 -19.74
C ARG A 88 -14.51 -2.56 -19.72
N LYS A 89 -14.80 -1.97 -20.87
CA LYS A 89 -15.75 -0.85 -20.96
C LYS A 89 -17.15 -1.32 -20.59
N VAL A 90 -17.75 -0.58 -19.66
CA VAL A 90 -19.12 -0.82 -19.21
C VAL A 90 -20.01 0.30 -19.72
N THR A 91 -20.97 -0.05 -20.55
CA THR A 91 -22.05 0.86 -21.00
C THR A 91 -23.31 0.49 -20.21
N GLY A 92 -23.64 1.26 -19.17
CA GLY A 92 -24.85 1.03 -18.38
C GLY A 92 -24.63 0.84 -16.88
N PHE A 93 -25.43 -0.03 -16.26
CA PHE A 93 -25.48 -0.22 -14.82
C PHE A 93 -24.15 -0.79 -14.26
N VAL A 94 -23.48 0.02 -13.45
CA VAL A 94 -22.33 -0.42 -12.65
C VAL A 94 -22.86 -1.10 -11.38
N GLN A 95 -22.32 -2.26 -11.02
CA GLN A 95 -22.69 -2.95 -9.79
C GLN A 95 -22.63 -1.99 -8.60
N THR A 96 -23.71 -1.91 -7.83
CA THR A 96 -23.85 -0.97 -6.70
C THR A 96 -22.78 -1.10 -5.64
N ASN A 97 -22.04 -2.21 -5.67
CA ASN A 97 -21.05 -2.55 -4.65
C ASN A 97 -19.59 -2.26 -5.07
N THR A 98 -19.33 -1.73 -6.25
CA THR A 98 -17.97 -1.45 -6.75
C THR A 98 -17.54 -0.04 -6.36
N THR A 99 -16.33 0.11 -5.82
CA THR A 99 -15.73 1.43 -5.54
C THR A 99 -15.45 2.15 -6.86
N LYS A 100 -15.86 3.42 -6.95
CA LYS A 100 -15.65 4.25 -8.15
C LYS A 100 -14.41 5.11 -8.00
N LEU A 101 -13.54 5.12 -9.01
CA LEU A 101 -12.37 5.96 -9.09
C LEU A 101 -12.58 7.07 -10.12
N PHE A 102 -12.42 8.33 -9.68
CA PHE A 102 -12.55 9.52 -10.53
C PHE A 102 -11.27 10.36 -10.52
N SER A 103 -11.09 11.16 -11.56
CA SER A 103 -9.97 12.08 -11.71
C SER A 103 -10.09 13.29 -10.76
N HIS A 104 -11.31 13.75 -10.45
CA HIS A 104 -11.58 14.99 -9.71
C HIS A 104 -12.32 14.76 -8.38
N ASN A 105 -12.05 15.63 -7.38
CA ASN A 105 -12.72 15.55 -6.06
C ASN A 105 -14.22 15.84 -6.14
N ALA A 106 -14.65 16.80 -6.96
CA ALA A 106 -16.05 17.18 -7.05
C ALA A 106 -16.97 16.00 -7.40
N ASP A 107 -16.55 15.14 -8.34
CA ASP A 107 -17.29 13.94 -8.72
C ASP A 107 -17.40 12.94 -7.55
N VAL A 108 -16.32 12.80 -6.79
CA VAL A 108 -16.25 11.91 -5.62
C VAL A 108 -17.16 12.38 -4.50
N ASP A 109 -17.11 13.65 -4.16
CA ASP A 109 -17.88 14.23 -3.06
C ASP A 109 -19.37 14.14 -3.38
N HIS A 110 -19.77 14.52 -4.60
CA HIS A 110 -21.15 14.40 -5.07
C HIS A 110 -21.68 12.96 -5.01
N VAL A 111 -20.91 11.98 -5.50
CA VAL A 111 -21.31 10.56 -5.45
C VAL A 111 -21.47 10.09 -4.00
N ASN A 112 -20.50 10.39 -3.14
CA ASN A 112 -20.52 9.93 -1.75
C ASN A 112 -21.68 10.56 -0.96
N GLU A 113 -21.92 11.85 -1.11
CA GLU A 113 -23.03 12.57 -0.48
C GLU A 113 -24.38 12.04 -0.95
N THR A 114 -24.58 11.95 -2.27
CA THR A 114 -25.81 11.40 -2.87
C THR A 114 -26.11 9.98 -2.37
N GLN A 115 -25.09 9.12 -2.27
CA GLN A 115 -25.27 7.75 -1.79
C GLN A 115 -25.57 7.72 -0.28
N LEU A 116 -24.94 8.57 0.52
CA LEU A 116 -25.18 8.67 1.94
C LEU A 116 -26.60 9.17 2.23
N GLU A 117 -27.08 10.16 1.45
CA GLU A 117 -28.45 10.69 1.58
C GLU A 117 -29.52 9.63 1.31
N LYS A 118 -29.32 8.76 0.32
CA LYS A 118 -30.24 7.66 -0.02
C LYS A 118 -30.38 6.60 1.08
N LEU A 119 -29.46 6.54 2.02
CA LEU A 119 -29.55 5.60 3.13
C LEU A 119 -30.57 6.07 4.16
N PRO A 120 -31.40 5.17 4.71
CA PRO A 120 -32.37 5.50 5.75
C PRO A 120 -31.69 5.87 7.07
N GLY A 121 -32.40 6.61 7.92
CA GLY A 121 -31.98 6.95 9.27
C GLY A 121 -31.12 8.21 9.37
N ALA A 122 -30.89 8.63 10.63
CA ALA A 122 -30.08 9.79 10.93
C ALA A 122 -28.58 9.54 10.75
N ALA A 123 -27.89 10.53 10.22
CA ALA A 123 -26.42 10.49 10.14
C ALA A 123 -25.79 10.74 11.51
N ARG A 124 -24.74 9.99 11.84
CA ARG A 124 -23.88 10.25 12.98
C ARG A 124 -22.59 10.89 12.51
N SER A 125 -22.24 12.02 13.10
CA SER A 125 -21.06 12.80 12.69
C SER A 125 -19.95 12.71 13.73
N PHE A 126 -18.73 12.52 13.25
CA PHE A 126 -17.50 12.47 14.05
C PHE A 126 -16.60 13.63 13.62
N ARG A 127 -16.25 14.50 14.56
CA ARG A 127 -15.38 15.66 14.33
C ARG A 127 -13.95 15.32 14.72
N MET A 128 -13.01 15.70 13.88
CA MET A 128 -11.59 15.60 14.15
C MET A 128 -11.24 16.45 15.39
N LYS A 129 -10.47 15.88 16.29
CA LYS A 129 -9.88 16.58 17.43
C LYS A 129 -8.49 17.03 17.06
N GLU A 130 -8.08 18.22 17.46
CA GLU A 130 -6.85 18.89 17.10
C GLU A 130 -6.06 19.26 18.35
N GLN A 131 -4.73 19.11 18.27
CA GLN A 131 -3.83 19.49 19.36
C GLN A 131 -2.49 19.99 18.79
N GLY A 132 -1.94 21.07 19.37
CA GLY A 132 -0.62 21.61 19.02
C GLY A 132 -0.68 22.84 18.12
N ALA A 133 0.46 23.18 17.50
CA ALA A 133 0.60 24.40 16.71
C ALA A 133 -0.19 24.34 15.40
N LYS A 134 -0.98 25.38 15.10
CA LYS A 134 -1.92 25.46 13.96
C LYS A 134 -1.29 25.11 12.61
N GLY A 135 -0.05 25.54 12.34
CA GLY A 135 0.62 25.25 11.07
C GLY A 135 0.86 23.74 10.85
N PHE A 136 1.28 23.03 11.89
CA PHE A 136 1.48 21.57 11.85
C PHE A 136 0.14 20.81 11.82
N VAL A 137 -0.88 21.30 12.53
CA VAL A 137 -2.23 20.73 12.48
C VAL A 137 -2.79 20.80 11.06
N GLU A 138 -2.68 21.95 10.39
CA GLU A 138 -3.11 22.10 8.99
C GLU A 138 -2.34 21.18 8.03
N GLN A 139 -1.06 20.95 8.29
CA GLN A 139 -0.26 19.98 7.54
C GLN A 139 -0.77 18.54 7.74
N LEU A 140 -1.08 18.16 8.99
CA LEU A 140 -1.66 16.86 9.31
C LEU A 140 -3.01 16.66 8.63
N LYS A 141 -3.91 17.65 8.69
CA LYS A 141 -5.22 17.60 8.03
C LYS A 141 -5.09 17.37 6.52
N LYS A 142 -4.15 18.04 5.86
CA LYS A 142 -3.90 17.87 4.41
C LYS A 142 -3.40 16.48 4.04
N SER A 143 -2.61 15.86 4.89
CA SER A 143 -2.08 14.51 4.70
C SER A 143 -3.04 13.40 5.16
N CYS A 144 -3.98 13.72 6.05
CA CYS A 144 -4.95 12.77 6.57
C CYS A 144 -6.02 12.43 5.53
N LEU A 145 -6.23 11.15 5.28
CA LEU A 145 -7.26 10.67 4.36
C LEU A 145 -8.66 10.71 4.98
N SER A 146 -8.78 10.70 6.31
CA SER A 146 -10.06 10.86 7.00
C SER A 146 -10.52 12.33 6.96
N PRO A 147 -11.80 12.61 6.70
CA PRO A 147 -12.30 13.98 6.65
C PRO A 147 -12.35 14.62 8.05
N GLU A 148 -12.31 15.97 8.11
CA GLU A 148 -12.43 16.71 9.36
C GLU A 148 -13.78 16.44 10.05
N VAL A 149 -14.83 16.32 9.25
CA VAL A 149 -16.17 15.90 9.70
C VAL A 149 -16.57 14.66 8.91
N LEU A 150 -16.62 13.53 9.59
CA LEU A 150 -17.04 12.25 9.02
C LEU A 150 -18.48 11.98 9.39
N SER A 151 -19.38 11.99 8.41
CA SER A 151 -20.79 11.64 8.59
C SER A 151 -21.07 10.24 8.06
N LEU A 152 -21.68 9.39 8.89
CA LEU A 152 -21.96 7.99 8.59
C LEU A 152 -23.41 7.63 8.91
N LYS A 153 -23.98 6.71 8.13
CA LYS A 153 -25.24 6.02 8.41
C LYS A 153 -25.04 4.52 8.39
N LYS A 154 -25.93 3.76 8.98
CA LYS A 154 -25.98 2.31 8.79
C LYS A 154 -26.13 1.99 7.30
N GLY A 155 -25.35 1.02 6.79
CA GLY A 155 -25.28 0.69 5.37
C GLY A 155 -24.27 1.56 4.57
N ALA A 156 -23.61 2.53 5.21
CA ALA A 156 -22.62 3.35 4.51
C ALA A 156 -21.41 2.52 4.13
N LYS A 157 -20.99 2.64 2.87
CA LYS A 157 -19.72 2.11 2.41
C LYS A 157 -18.59 2.98 2.87
N VAL A 158 -17.63 2.35 3.50
CA VAL A 158 -16.48 3.02 4.07
C VAL A 158 -15.19 2.29 3.73
N MET A 159 -14.10 3.01 3.91
CA MET A 159 -12.76 2.51 3.77
C MET A 159 -11.91 2.99 4.94
N PHE A 160 -11.07 2.10 5.46
CA PHE A 160 -10.07 2.44 6.45
C PHE A 160 -8.96 3.29 5.83
N THR A 161 -8.52 4.32 6.55
CA THR A 161 -7.58 5.35 6.09
C THR A 161 -6.22 5.25 6.77
N LYS A 162 -6.04 4.25 7.62
CA LYS A 162 -4.80 3.99 8.37
C LYS A 162 -4.64 2.48 8.59
N ASN A 163 -3.43 2.02 8.82
CA ASN A 163 -3.18 0.64 9.24
C ASN A 163 -3.50 0.49 10.73
N SER A 164 -4.15 -0.60 11.10
CA SER A 164 -4.34 -0.96 12.51
C SER A 164 -2.99 -1.39 13.12
N PRO A 165 -2.63 -0.89 14.30
CA PRO A 165 -1.45 -1.40 15.02
C PRO A 165 -1.50 -2.90 15.28
N GLU A 166 -2.70 -3.45 15.44
CA GLU A 166 -2.96 -4.86 15.75
C GLU A 166 -3.16 -5.71 14.48
N GLY A 167 -2.99 -5.14 13.28
CA GLY A 167 -3.15 -5.84 12.01
C GLY A 167 -4.58 -6.23 11.66
N ARG A 168 -5.59 -5.65 12.34
CA ARG A 168 -7.02 -5.96 12.09
C ARG A 168 -7.50 -5.44 10.73
N TYR A 169 -6.89 -4.37 10.22
CA TYR A 169 -7.16 -3.77 8.92
C TYR A 169 -5.95 -2.98 8.43
N VAL A 170 -5.89 -2.75 7.14
CA VAL A 170 -4.88 -1.90 6.50
C VAL A 170 -5.54 -0.72 5.79
N ASN A 171 -4.75 0.31 5.47
CA ASN A 171 -5.21 1.42 4.65
C ASN A 171 -5.75 0.90 3.31
N GLY A 172 -6.99 1.28 2.97
CA GLY A 172 -7.66 0.79 1.78
C GLY A 172 -8.63 -0.37 2.03
N THR A 173 -8.61 -1.01 3.20
CA THR A 173 -9.60 -2.04 3.56
C THR A 173 -11.00 -1.44 3.50
N THR A 174 -11.88 -2.02 2.65
CA THR A 174 -13.26 -1.56 2.46
C THR A 174 -14.24 -2.37 3.32
N GLY A 175 -15.36 -1.74 3.67
CA GLY A 175 -16.42 -2.39 4.42
C GLY A 175 -17.73 -1.60 4.42
N GLU A 176 -18.71 -2.13 5.15
CA GLU A 176 -20.04 -1.54 5.32
C GLU A 176 -20.31 -1.27 6.80
N VAL A 177 -20.82 -0.10 7.13
CA VAL A 177 -21.22 0.25 8.50
C VAL A 177 -22.48 -0.53 8.87
N LEU A 178 -22.38 -1.45 9.82
CA LEU A 178 -23.52 -2.21 10.36
C LEU A 178 -24.32 -1.41 11.37
N GLY A 179 -23.68 -0.50 12.07
CA GLY A 179 -24.25 0.32 13.14
C GLY A 179 -23.16 1.00 13.93
N PHE A 180 -23.50 1.36 15.14
CA PHE A 180 -22.61 2.03 16.08
C PHE A 180 -22.66 1.28 17.41
N ASP A 181 -21.52 1.07 18.05
CA ASP A 181 -21.49 0.38 19.34
C ASP A 181 -22.28 1.19 20.39
N SER A 182 -22.85 0.48 21.36
CA SER A 182 -23.74 1.05 22.38
C SER A 182 -23.00 1.83 23.46
N THR A 183 -21.70 1.58 23.65
CA THR A 183 -20.92 2.13 24.76
C THR A 183 -20.34 3.48 24.39
N GLN A 184 -19.60 3.56 23.29
CA GLN A 184 -18.90 4.77 22.85
C GLN A 184 -19.46 5.35 21.55
N GLY A 185 -20.29 4.56 20.87
CA GLY A 185 -20.93 4.95 19.63
C GLY A 185 -19.99 4.96 18.42
N TYR A 186 -18.91 4.21 18.47
CA TYR A 186 -18.01 4.08 17.33
C TYR A 186 -18.62 3.21 16.23
N PRO A 187 -18.25 3.45 14.94
CA PRO A 187 -18.79 2.69 13.84
C PRO A 187 -18.33 1.22 13.90
N GLN A 188 -19.27 0.31 13.73
CA GLN A 188 -19.01 -1.12 13.53
C GLN A 188 -19.02 -1.41 12.04
N VAL A 189 -17.89 -1.82 11.48
CA VAL A 189 -17.67 -2.02 10.05
C VAL A 189 -17.50 -3.50 9.77
N ARG A 190 -18.38 -4.06 8.91
CA ARG A 190 -18.21 -5.40 8.36
C ARG A 190 -17.32 -5.31 7.13
N VAL A 191 -16.09 -5.84 7.22
CA VAL A 191 -15.16 -5.93 6.11
C VAL A 191 -15.50 -7.11 5.19
N ARG A 192 -14.84 -7.21 4.03
CA ARG A 192 -15.16 -8.22 3.01
C ARG A 192 -15.02 -9.66 3.52
N SER A 193 -14.08 -9.94 4.42
CA SER A 193 -13.92 -11.26 5.06
C SER A 193 -15.08 -11.67 5.98
N GLY A 194 -16.11 -10.83 6.15
CA GLY A 194 -17.22 -11.04 7.07
C GLY A 194 -16.95 -10.56 8.50
N ARG A 195 -15.70 -10.30 8.87
CA ARG A 195 -15.34 -9.79 10.20
C ARG A 195 -15.99 -8.44 10.47
N VAL A 196 -16.40 -8.22 11.72
CA VAL A 196 -16.89 -6.93 12.19
C VAL A 196 -15.81 -6.26 13.04
N ILE A 197 -15.46 -5.03 12.67
CA ILE A 197 -14.42 -4.25 13.31
C ILE A 197 -15.04 -2.97 13.86
N THR A 198 -14.86 -2.68 15.14
CA THR A 198 -15.20 -1.38 15.72
C THR A 198 -14.09 -0.41 15.36
N ALA A 199 -14.42 0.64 14.59
CA ALA A 199 -13.47 1.65 14.16
C ALA A 199 -13.30 2.71 15.25
N GLU A 200 -12.32 2.51 16.11
CA GLU A 200 -11.96 3.44 17.18
C GLU A 200 -11.18 4.65 16.64
N PRO A 201 -11.21 5.81 17.35
CA PRO A 201 -10.41 6.97 16.96
C PRO A 201 -8.92 6.64 16.88
N ALA A 202 -8.27 7.04 15.80
CA ALA A 202 -6.83 6.92 15.60
C ALA A 202 -6.16 8.28 15.61
N ALA A 203 -4.93 8.35 16.12
CA ALA A 203 -4.13 9.56 16.17
C ALA A 203 -3.11 9.62 15.02
N TRP A 204 -2.90 10.82 14.47
CA TRP A 204 -1.78 11.17 13.60
C TRP A 204 -1.01 12.29 14.27
N ALA A 205 0.30 12.18 14.34
CA ALA A 205 1.16 13.14 15.03
C ALA A 205 2.35 13.54 14.16
N ILE A 206 2.83 14.77 14.37
CA ILE A 206 4.15 15.22 13.95
C ILE A 206 5.00 15.26 15.20
N GLU A 207 6.08 14.51 15.19
CA GLU A 207 7.01 14.41 16.31
C GLU A 207 8.39 14.93 15.88
N ASN A 208 9.09 15.55 16.81
CA ASN A 208 10.48 15.90 16.67
C ASN A 208 11.23 15.42 17.91
N GLU A 209 12.25 14.59 17.73
CA GLU A 209 13.07 14.01 18.81
C GLU A 209 12.24 13.39 19.95
N GLY A 210 11.14 12.68 19.58
CA GLY A 210 10.24 12.01 20.54
C GLY A 210 9.24 12.95 21.23
N ARG A 211 9.21 14.24 20.89
CA ARG A 211 8.23 15.21 21.38
C ARG A 211 7.17 15.50 20.34
N ALA A 212 5.91 15.31 20.68
CA ALA A 212 4.79 15.64 19.79
C ALA A 212 4.68 17.17 19.65
N LEU A 213 4.78 17.67 18.40
CA LEU A 213 4.60 19.08 18.03
C LEU A 213 3.15 19.39 17.73
N ALA A 214 2.45 18.47 17.09
CA ALA A 214 1.02 18.55 16.81
C ALA A 214 0.44 17.16 16.60
N GLY A 215 -0.87 17.05 16.80
CA GLY A 215 -1.64 15.82 16.62
C GLY A 215 -3.05 16.09 16.16
N ILE A 216 -3.63 15.15 15.44
CA ILE A 216 -5.05 15.08 15.14
C ILE A 216 -5.57 13.70 15.51
N THR A 217 -6.82 13.62 15.93
CA THR A 217 -7.49 12.35 16.24
C THR A 217 -8.82 12.31 15.51
N GLN A 218 -9.06 11.24 14.75
CA GLN A 218 -10.30 11.04 14.00
C GLN A 218 -10.60 9.54 13.89
N ILE A 219 -11.84 9.18 13.62
CA ILE A 219 -12.19 7.82 13.17
C ILE A 219 -11.45 7.55 11.86
N PRO A 220 -10.67 6.45 11.76
CA PRO A 220 -9.85 6.17 10.59
C PRO A 220 -10.68 5.62 9.41
N LEU A 221 -11.76 6.31 9.08
CA LEU A 221 -12.70 5.96 8.01
C LEU A 221 -12.96 7.14 7.08
N ARG A 222 -13.37 6.82 5.87
CA ARG A 222 -14.00 7.73 4.92
C ARG A 222 -15.06 7.00 4.12
N LEU A 223 -16.00 7.75 3.51
CA LEU A 223 -16.94 7.18 2.54
C LEU A 223 -16.18 6.63 1.32
N ALA A 224 -16.61 5.50 0.79
CA ALA A 224 -15.90 4.74 -0.23
C ALA A 224 -16.79 4.22 -1.37
N TRP A 225 -17.92 4.84 -1.65
CA TRP A 225 -18.62 4.62 -2.92
C TRP A 225 -17.82 5.19 -4.09
N ALA A 226 -17.14 6.32 -3.84
CA ALA A 226 -16.20 6.94 -4.76
C ALA A 226 -14.97 7.46 -4.04
N ILE A 227 -13.80 7.42 -4.72
CA ILE A 227 -12.54 8.02 -4.28
C ILE A 227 -11.81 8.60 -5.49
N THR A 228 -10.91 9.57 -5.29
CA THR A 228 -10.06 10.06 -6.37
C THR A 228 -8.91 9.11 -6.64
N VAL A 229 -8.41 9.11 -7.87
CA VAL A 229 -7.20 8.37 -8.25
C VAL A 229 -6.02 8.72 -7.34
N HIS A 230 -5.83 10.01 -7.00
CA HIS A 230 -4.79 10.46 -6.07
C HIS A 230 -4.91 9.79 -4.69
N LYS A 231 -6.12 9.78 -4.13
CA LYS A 231 -6.38 9.19 -2.80
C LYS A 231 -6.36 7.66 -2.82
N SER A 232 -6.46 7.03 -3.99
CA SER A 232 -6.33 5.58 -4.16
C SER A 232 -4.87 5.11 -4.23
N GLN A 233 -3.91 6.04 -4.30
CA GLN A 233 -2.49 5.69 -4.35
C GLN A 233 -2.08 4.89 -3.11
N GLY A 234 -1.33 3.80 -3.31
CA GLY A 234 -0.96 2.88 -2.23
C GLY A 234 -2.00 1.80 -1.89
N MET A 235 -3.23 1.89 -2.41
CA MET A 235 -4.28 0.90 -2.15
C MET A 235 -4.25 -0.28 -3.13
N SER A 236 -4.93 -1.37 -2.75
CA SER A 236 -5.25 -2.48 -3.63
C SER A 236 -6.75 -2.74 -3.57
N LEU A 237 -7.38 -2.87 -4.73
CA LEU A 237 -8.82 -3.11 -4.88
C LEU A 237 -9.03 -4.39 -5.69
N ASP A 238 -9.95 -5.23 -5.24
CA ASP A 238 -10.31 -6.41 -6.04
C ASP A 238 -11.16 -6.04 -7.24
N THR A 239 -12.05 -5.05 -7.07
CA THR A 239 -12.90 -4.52 -8.12
C THR A 239 -12.95 -3.00 -8.05
N ALA A 240 -12.91 -2.34 -9.22
CA ALA A 240 -13.10 -0.90 -9.31
C ALA A 240 -13.80 -0.51 -10.62
N PHE A 241 -14.71 0.48 -10.54
CA PHE A 241 -15.18 1.22 -11.69
C PHE A 241 -14.35 2.49 -11.83
N ILE A 242 -13.69 2.65 -12.96
CA ILE A 242 -12.71 3.72 -13.18
C ILE A 242 -13.18 4.61 -14.34
N ASP A 243 -13.28 5.90 -14.07
CA ASP A 243 -13.53 6.93 -15.07
C ASP A 243 -12.28 7.80 -15.26
N LEU A 244 -11.65 7.66 -16.41
CA LEU A 244 -10.46 8.40 -16.83
C LEU A 244 -10.73 9.34 -18.02
N THR A 245 -11.97 9.61 -18.33
CA THR A 245 -12.36 10.52 -19.44
C THR A 245 -11.88 11.94 -19.19
N GLN A 246 -11.76 12.33 -17.92
CA GLN A 246 -11.28 13.63 -17.45
C GLN A 246 -9.87 13.56 -16.84
N ALA A 247 -9.05 12.56 -17.23
CA ALA A 247 -7.67 12.49 -16.74
C ALA A 247 -6.87 13.69 -17.27
N PHE A 248 -6.12 14.34 -16.36
CA PHE A 248 -5.38 15.58 -16.67
C PHE A 248 -3.89 15.48 -16.36
N GLU A 249 -3.48 14.50 -15.51
CA GLU A 249 -2.12 14.35 -15.07
C GLU A 249 -1.45 13.11 -15.68
N TYR A 250 -0.15 13.21 -15.97
CA TYR A 250 0.65 12.06 -16.37
C TYR A 250 0.67 10.99 -15.27
N GLY A 251 0.61 9.73 -15.66
CA GLY A 251 0.60 8.60 -14.74
C GLY A 251 -0.75 8.33 -14.06
N GLN A 252 -1.76 9.21 -14.22
CA GLN A 252 -3.04 9.07 -13.56
C GLN A 252 -3.76 7.77 -13.96
N GLY A 253 -3.73 7.41 -15.23
CA GLY A 253 -4.27 6.14 -15.70
C GLY A 253 -3.48 4.94 -15.20
N TYR A 254 -2.15 5.01 -15.24
CA TYR A 254 -1.29 3.96 -14.68
C TYR A 254 -1.60 3.72 -13.19
N VAL A 255 -1.69 4.79 -12.40
CA VAL A 255 -2.04 4.68 -10.97
C VAL A 255 -3.42 4.07 -10.80
N ALA A 256 -4.45 4.56 -11.50
CA ALA A 256 -5.82 4.06 -11.36
C ALA A 256 -5.93 2.57 -11.71
N LEU A 257 -5.41 2.17 -12.87
CA LEU A 257 -5.43 0.79 -13.33
C LEU A 257 -4.65 -0.13 -12.39
N SER A 258 -3.46 0.30 -11.94
CA SER A 258 -2.62 -0.48 -11.02
C SER A 258 -3.22 -0.69 -9.63
N ARG A 259 -4.35 -0.05 -9.30
CA ARG A 259 -5.07 -0.30 -8.03
C ARG A 259 -5.79 -1.63 -8.03
N VAL A 260 -6.23 -2.12 -9.20
CA VAL A 260 -7.01 -3.35 -9.33
C VAL A 260 -6.08 -4.56 -9.41
N ARG A 261 -6.43 -5.66 -8.76
CA ARG A 261 -5.60 -6.86 -8.71
C ARG A 261 -5.63 -7.65 -10.02
N THR A 262 -6.78 -7.71 -10.68
CA THR A 262 -6.99 -8.50 -11.90
C THR A 262 -7.71 -7.70 -12.97
N LEU A 263 -7.52 -8.06 -14.23
CA LEU A 263 -8.23 -7.45 -15.33
C LEU A 263 -9.75 -7.66 -15.23
N ASP A 264 -10.18 -8.80 -14.65
CA ASP A 264 -11.60 -9.11 -14.44
C ASP A 264 -12.27 -8.21 -13.40
N GLY A 265 -11.53 -7.73 -12.41
CA GLY A 265 -12.03 -6.76 -11.43
C GLY A 265 -12.17 -5.34 -12.00
N LEU A 266 -11.65 -5.07 -13.20
CA LEU A 266 -11.64 -3.75 -13.81
C LEU A 266 -12.94 -3.50 -14.59
N GLN A 267 -13.58 -2.37 -14.30
CA GLN A 267 -14.70 -1.81 -15.07
C GLN A 267 -14.34 -0.38 -15.47
N LEU A 268 -14.45 -0.05 -16.75
CA LEU A 268 -14.05 1.27 -17.28
C LEU A 268 -15.26 2.02 -17.84
N ALA A 269 -15.45 3.27 -17.42
CA ALA A 269 -16.35 4.20 -18.11
C ALA A 269 -15.73 4.62 -19.44
N GLY A 270 -14.46 4.98 -19.40
CA GLY A 270 -13.69 5.43 -20.55
C GLY A 270 -12.36 6.04 -20.11
N TRP A 271 -11.61 6.49 -21.10
CA TRP A 271 -10.34 7.20 -20.88
C TRP A 271 -10.09 8.20 -22.02
N ASN A 272 -9.30 9.21 -21.73
CA ASN A 272 -8.74 10.11 -22.74
C ASN A 272 -7.28 9.74 -23.05
N ALA A 273 -6.67 10.41 -24.02
CA ALA A 273 -5.30 10.15 -24.42
C ALA A 273 -4.28 10.42 -23.30
N GLN A 274 -4.56 11.35 -22.38
CA GLN A 274 -3.69 11.69 -21.27
C GLN A 274 -3.59 10.56 -20.24
N ALA A 275 -4.68 9.83 -20.01
CA ALA A 275 -4.74 8.69 -19.10
C ALA A 275 -3.75 7.57 -19.48
N LEU A 276 -3.44 7.42 -20.75
CA LEU A 276 -2.55 6.38 -21.27
C LEU A 276 -1.06 6.83 -21.35
N ARG A 277 -0.76 8.02 -20.82
CA ARG A 277 0.58 8.60 -20.87
C ARG A 277 1.24 8.59 -19.51
N VAL A 278 2.54 8.31 -19.51
CA VAL A 278 3.44 8.54 -18.38
C VAL A 278 4.37 9.72 -18.69
N HIS A 279 4.90 10.35 -17.66
CA HIS A 279 5.71 11.56 -17.82
C HIS A 279 6.96 11.28 -18.67
N PRO A 280 7.22 12.03 -19.75
CA PRO A 280 8.32 11.74 -20.68
C PRO A 280 9.71 11.83 -19.99
N ASP A 281 9.90 12.79 -19.08
CA ASP A 281 11.13 12.93 -18.33
C ASP A 281 11.39 11.75 -17.39
N VAL A 282 10.35 11.24 -16.74
CA VAL A 282 10.44 10.02 -15.91
C VAL A 282 10.89 8.83 -16.74
N ARG A 283 10.35 8.64 -17.95
CA ARG A 283 10.78 7.57 -18.87
C ARG A 283 12.27 7.66 -19.22
N LYS A 284 12.73 8.87 -19.54
CA LYS A 284 14.14 9.11 -19.84
C LYS A 284 15.03 8.83 -18.63
N LYS A 285 14.60 9.27 -17.45
CA LYS A 285 15.35 9.09 -16.21
C LYS A 285 15.34 7.63 -15.73
N ASP A 286 14.23 6.90 -15.94
CA ASP A 286 14.10 5.49 -15.60
C ASP A 286 15.14 4.62 -16.32
N ALA A 287 15.43 4.88 -17.59
CA ALA A 287 16.46 4.16 -18.32
C ALA A 287 17.85 4.30 -17.64
N ALA A 288 18.23 5.52 -17.27
CA ALA A 288 19.48 5.76 -16.56
C ALA A 288 19.49 5.14 -15.16
N PHE A 289 18.35 5.10 -14.47
CA PHE A 289 18.25 4.45 -13.17
C PHE A 289 18.38 2.93 -13.27
N ARG A 290 17.82 2.29 -14.31
CA ARG A 290 17.98 0.85 -14.55
C ARG A 290 19.43 0.50 -14.82
N GLU A 291 20.09 1.23 -15.71
CA GLU A 291 21.50 1.04 -16.01
C GLU A 291 22.37 1.19 -14.74
N ALA A 292 22.12 2.23 -13.93
CA ALA A 292 22.80 2.43 -12.66
C ALA A 292 22.55 1.27 -11.67
N SER A 293 21.32 0.73 -11.62
CA SER A 293 20.97 -0.40 -10.75
C SER A 293 21.67 -1.69 -11.20
N GLU A 294 21.72 -1.97 -12.51
CA GLU A 294 22.40 -3.14 -13.06
C GLU A 294 23.91 -3.08 -12.81
N SER A 295 24.52 -1.90 -13.03
CA SER A 295 25.93 -1.67 -12.72
C SER A 295 26.25 -1.86 -11.24
N ALA A 296 25.38 -1.34 -10.36
CA ALA A 296 25.50 -1.54 -8.92
C ALA A 296 25.40 -3.00 -8.54
N GLN A 297 24.43 -3.73 -9.10
CA GLN A 297 24.26 -5.16 -8.85
C GLN A 297 25.50 -5.96 -9.25
N GLN A 298 26.10 -5.67 -10.42
CA GLN A 298 27.34 -6.29 -10.85
C GLN A 298 28.48 -6.02 -9.88
N THR A 299 28.63 -4.75 -9.45
CA THR A 299 29.66 -4.34 -8.50
C THR A 299 29.51 -5.08 -7.16
N PHE A 300 28.29 -5.15 -6.62
CA PHE A 300 28.04 -5.84 -5.35
C PHE A 300 28.19 -7.36 -5.47
N SER A 301 27.82 -7.94 -6.59
CA SER A 301 27.98 -9.39 -6.82
C SER A 301 29.45 -9.82 -6.95
N ALA A 302 30.35 -8.88 -7.30
CA ALA A 302 31.79 -9.12 -7.38
C ALA A 302 32.51 -9.04 -6.03
N ILE A 303 31.86 -8.54 -4.97
CA ILE A 303 32.44 -8.46 -3.62
C ILE A 303 32.45 -9.86 -3.00
N ASP A 304 33.62 -10.30 -2.54
CA ASP A 304 33.71 -11.58 -1.85
C ASP A 304 32.90 -11.56 -0.53
N PRO A 305 32.31 -12.69 -0.10
CA PRO A 305 31.44 -12.74 1.07
C PRO A 305 32.11 -12.26 2.37
N ASN A 306 33.39 -12.50 2.55
CA ASN A 306 34.12 -12.09 3.74
C ASN A 306 34.37 -10.58 3.73
N GLY A 307 34.71 -10.01 2.56
CA GLY A 307 34.82 -8.57 2.35
C GLY A 307 33.51 -7.86 2.63
N LEU A 308 32.39 -8.40 2.13
CA LEU A 308 31.05 -7.85 2.37
C LEU A 308 30.69 -7.87 3.87
N GLN A 309 30.95 -9.00 4.55
CA GLN A 309 30.70 -9.11 5.99
C GLN A 309 31.55 -8.13 6.81
N THR A 310 32.81 -7.92 6.41
CA THR A 310 33.70 -6.94 7.03
C THR A 310 33.17 -5.51 6.85
N MET A 311 32.73 -5.15 5.63
CA MET A 311 32.14 -3.85 5.34
C MET A 311 30.88 -3.61 6.17
N GLN A 312 29.97 -4.58 6.25
CA GLN A 312 28.74 -4.51 7.06
C GLN A 312 29.06 -4.34 8.55
N THR A 313 30.03 -5.11 9.05
CA THR A 313 30.49 -5.03 10.44
C THR A 313 31.04 -3.65 10.79
N ASN A 314 31.90 -3.11 9.91
CA ASN A 314 32.48 -1.79 10.09
C ASN A 314 31.43 -0.69 10.04
N PHE A 315 30.45 -0.78 9.12
CA PHE A 315 29.34 0.16 9.04
C PHE A 315 28.49 0.15 10.32
N ILE A 316 28.09 -1.02 10.81
CA ILE A 316 27.30 -1.13 12.05
C ILE A 316 28.04 -0.52 13.22
N ARG A 317 29.37 -0.77 13.37
CA ARG A 317 30.20 -0.18 14.41
C ARG A 317 30.30 1.35 14.29
N ALA A 318 30.51 1.85 13.08
CA ALA A 318 30.59 3.28 12.80
C ALA A 318 29.28 4.03 13.13
N CYS A 319 28.14 3.34 12.96
CA CYS A 319 26.82 3.87 13.34
C CYS A 319 26.47 3.70 14.83
N GLY A 320 27.42 3.21 15.67
CA GLY A 320 27.17 2.97 17.11
C GLY A 320 26.35 1.71 17.41
N GLY A 321 26.13 0.86 16.40
CA GLY A 321 25.42 -0.40 16.55
C GLY A 321 26.22 -1.43 17.35
N LYS A 322 25.52 -2.33 18.06
CA LYS A 322 26.10 -3.42 18.81
C LYS A 322 25.66 -4.75 18.21
N PHE A 323 26.59 -5.68 18.03
CA PHE A 323 26.24 -7.05 17.68
C PHE A 323 25.69 -7.78 18.91
N PRO A 324 24.66 -8.62 18.76
CA PRO A 324 24.26 -9.50 19.83
C PRO A 324 25.48 -10.34 20.24
N LYS A 325 25.76 -10.44 21.54
CA LYS A 325 26.78 -11.33 22.03
C LYS A 325 26.41 -12.76 21.62
N HIS A 326 27.19 -13.34 20.72
CA HIS A 326 27.09 -14.77 20.44
C HIS A 326 27.40 -15.50 21.73
N THR A 327 26.41 -16.11 22.36
CA THR A 327 26.65 -17.16 23.36
C THR A 327 27.14 -18.36 22.55
N PRO A 328 28.42 -18.79 22.69
CA PRO A 328 28.88 -19.97 22.01
C PRO A 328 28.10 -21.17 22.52
N SER A 329 27.29 -21.78 21.68
CA SER A 329 26.77 -23.13 21.91
C SER A 329 27.96 -24.08 21.91
N ALA A 330 28.22 -24.72 23.07
CA ALA A 330 29.25 -25.71 23.23
C ALA A 330 29.01 -26.91 22.29
N SER A 331 29.63 -26.91 21.12
CA SER A 331 30.02 -28.07 20.31
C SER A 331 30.56 -27.62 18.96
N GLU A 332 31.85 -27.19 18.93
CA GLU A 332 32.61 -27.19 17.69
C GLU A 332 33.99 -27.78 17.96
N THR A 333 34.10 -29.06 17.71
CA THR A 333 35.40 -29.74 17.48
C THR A 333 35.40 -30.20 16.01
N THR A 334 36.28 -29.53 15.22
CA THR A 334 36.99 -29.98 14.02
C THR A 334 36.29 -30.92 13.02
N SER A 335 35.96 -30.40 11.82
CA SER A 335 36.50 -31.00 10.57
C SER A 335 36.20 -30.06 9.37
N SER A 336 37.24 -29.77 8.62
CA SER A 336 37.28 -29.01 7.37
C SER A 336 36.56 -29.72 6.25
N GLN A 337 35.42 -29.15 5.77
CA GLN A 337 34.92 -29.27 4.40
C GLN A 337 33.82 -28.20 4.14
N PRO A 338 33.63 -27.65 2.93
CA PRO A 338 32.69 -26.59 2.67
C PRO A 338 31.26 -27.11 2.76
N ALA A 339 30.55 -26.72 3.85
CA ALA A 339 29.17 -27.12 4.08
C ALA A 339 28.21 -26.21 3.32
N THR A 340 27.68 -26.73 2.22
CA THR A 340 26.33 -26.40 1.76
C THR A 340 25.40 -26.56 2.95
N LYS A 341 24.71 -25.47 3.39
CA LYS A 341 23.67 -25.55 4.41
C LYS A 341 22.51 -26.37 3.85
N ALA A 342 22.58 -27.69 4.01
CA ALA A 342 21.44 -28.57 3.74
C ALA A 342 20.35 -28.26 4.76
N TYR A 343 19.25 -27.73 4.29
CA TYR A 343 18.03 -27.50 5.03
C TYR A 343 17.43 -28.89 5.35
N SER A 344 17.70 -29.41 6.55
CA SER A 344 17.23 -30.76 6.91
C SER A 344 15.76 -30.68 7.35
N VAL A 345 14.87 -31.07 6.44
CA VAL A 345 13.42 -31.23 6.68
C VAL A 345 13.16 -32.16 7.87
N GLU A 346 13.99 -33.18 8.05
CA GLU A 346 13.90 -34.15 9.15
C GLU A 346 14.07 -33.50 10.53
N LYS A 347 15.06 -32.60 10.69
CA LYS A 347 15.26 -31.87 11.96
C LYS A 347 14.07 -30.96 12.29
N ILE A 348 13.43 -30.39 11.29
CA ILE A 348 12.27 -29.51 11.48
C ILE A 348 11.04 -30.33 11.87
N ARG A 349 10.90 -31.56 11.35
CA ARG A 349 9.81 -32.47 11.69
C ARG A 349 9.88 -33.01 13.11
N LEU A 350 11.04 -32.96 13.76
CA LEU A 350 11.14 -33.30 15.19
C LEU A 350 10.38 -32.29 16.10
N THR A 351 10.29 -31.04 15.65
CA THR A 351 9.59 -29.97 16.39
C THR A 351 8.21 -29.64 15.82
N HIS A 352 8.01 -29.93 14.51
CA HIS A 352 6.77 -29.67 13.79
C HIS A 352 6.48 -30.87 12.89
N ALA A 353 5.77 -31.87 13.41
CA ALA A 353 5.58 -33.18 12.78
C ALA A 353 5.05 -33.11 11.34
N ASN A 354 4.19 -32.14 11.04
CA ASN A 354 3.57 -31.95 9.73
C ASN A 354 4.27 -30.87 8.87
N ALA A 355 5.47 -30.41 9.25
CA ALA A 355 6.22 -29.45 8.45
C ALA A 355 6.53 -29.99 7.05
N TYR A 356 6.25 -29.16 6.01
CA TYR A 356 6.45 -29.47 4.59
C TYR A 356 5.67 -30.70 4.05
N ARG A 357 4.63 -31.14 4.75
CA ARG A 357 3.65 -32.08 4.21
C ARG A 357 2.54 -31.35 3.47
N SER A 358 1.91 -31.99 2.50
CA SER A 358 0.67 -31.48 1.87
C SER A 358 -0.39 -31.27 2.94
N TRP A 359 -1.21 -30.25 2.77
CA TRP A 359 -2.38 -30.03 3.62
C TRP A 359 -3.48 -31.00 3.24
N SER A 360 -4.14 -31.61 4.22
CA SER A 360 -5.35 -32.41 3.99
C SER A 360 -6.59 -31.55 4.20
N ASP A 361 -7.74 -32.04 3.69
CA ASP A 361 -9.01 -31.34 3.83
C ASP A 361 -9.45 -31.28 5.31
N GLU A 362 -9.09 -32.31 6.12
CA GLU A 362 -9.34 -32.32 7.56
C GLU A 362 -8.52 -31.25 8.30
N GLU A 363 -7.23 -31.10 7.95
CA GLU A 363 -6.39 -30.05 8.53
C GLU A 363 -6.88 -28.65 8.15
N ASP A 364 -7.41 -28.48 6.93
CA ASP A 364 -7.99 -27.20 6.48
C ASP A 364 -9.29 -26.88 7.23
N ALA A 365 -10.13 -27.87 7.47
CA ALA A 365 -11.36 -27.71 8.25
C ALA A 365 -11.05 -27.38 9.72
N GLU A 366 -10.09 -28.09 10.35
CA GLU A 366 -9.65 -27.83 11.72
C GLU A 366 -9.01 -26.45 11.86
N LEU A 367 -8.12 -26.05 10.91
CA LEU A 367 -7.56 -24.70 10.85
C LEU A 367 -8.65 -23.64 10.77
N THR A 368 -9.65 -23.87 9.89
CA THR A 368 -10.76 -22.92 9.70
C THR A 368 -11.56 -22.75 10.97
N ASN A 369 -11.91 -23.84 11.65
CA ASN A 369 -12.66 -23.80 12.90
C ASN A 369 -11.91 -23.06 13.99
N MET A 370 -10.64 -23.39 14.23
CA MET A 370 -9.82 -22.73 15.24
C MET A 370 -9.59 -21.24 14.94
N PHE A 371 -9.44 -20.89 13.67
CA PHE A 371 -9.31 -19.51 13.26
C PHE A 371 -10.60 -18.71 13.44
N MET A 372 -11.76 -19.32 13.21
CA MET A 372 -13.07 -18.71 13.46
C MET A 372 -13.38 -18.55 14.95
N GLU A 373 -12.83 -19.42 15.82
CA GLU A 373 -12.89 -19.32 17.28
C GLU A 373 -11.89 -18.30 17.85
N ASP A 374 -11.17 -17.57 16.99
CA ASP A 374 -10.18 -16.51 17.35
C ASP A 374 -8.95 -17.05 18.12
N GLU A 375 -8.63 -18.34 17.91
CA GLU A 375 -7.45 -18.97 18.50
C GLU A 375 -6.16 -18.35 17.98
N HIS A 376 -5.19 -18.18 18.87
CA HIS A 376 -3.91 -17.58 18.51
C HIS A 376 -3.10 -18.48 17.56
N ILE A 377 -2.50 -17.91 16.49
CA ILE A 377 -1.73 -18.63 15.44
C ILE A 377 -0.70 -19.62 16.02
N ARG A 378 -0.10 -19.32 17.17
CA ARG A 378 0.86 -20.24 17.82
C ARG A 378 0.20 -21.49 18.36
N VAL A 379 -1.01 -21.38 18.92
CA VAL A 379 -1.82 -22.50 19.42
C VAL A 379 -2.24 -23.41 18.26
N ILE A 380 -2.72 -22.80 17.18
CA ILE A 380 -3.07 -23.50 15.93
C ILE A 380 -1.85 -24.24 15.37
N ALA A 381 -0.69 -23.58 15.35
CA ALA A 381 0.55 -24.14 14.83
C ALA A 381 1.03 -25.35 15.65
N GLU A 382 0.91 -25.29 16.97
CA GLU A 382 1.26 -26.38 17.89
C GLU A 382 0.32 -27.57 17.70
N LYS A 383 -0.98 -27.33 17.65
CA LYS A 383 -2.00 -28.38 17.50
C LYS A 383 -1.92 -29.11 16.17
N LEU A 384 -1.69 -28.36 15.06
CA LEU A 384 -1.54 -28.94 13.73
C LEU A 384 -0.11 -29.44 13.45
N GLY A 385 0.81 -29.32 14.39
CA GLY A 385 2.21 -29.75 14.23
C GLY A 385 2.92 -29.04 13.07
N ARG A 386 2.58 -27.78 12.80
CA ARG A 386 3.11 -26.98 11.69
C ARG A 386 3.78 -25.70 12.19
N LYS A 387 4.61 -25.07 11.36
CA LYS A 387 5.22 -23.79 11.71
C LYS A 387 4.18 -22.66 11.67
N PRO A 388 4.27 -21.63 12.56
CA PRO A 388 3.35 -20.47 12.53
C PRO A 388 3.27 -19.77 11.16
N GLY A 389 4.40 -19.68 10.43
CA GLY A 389 4.40 -19.12 9.08
C GLY A 389 3.63 -19.97 8.05
N ALA A 390 3.59 -21.30 8.22
CA ALA A 390 2.80 -22.18 7.36
C ALA A 390 1.30 -22.04 7.62
N ILE A 391 0.92 -21.85 8.90
CA ILE A 391 -0.47 -21.54 9.30
C ILE A 391 -0.92 -20.24 8.66
N HIS A 392 -0.12 -19.17 8.80
CA HIS A 392 -0.44 -17.86 8.22
C HIS A 392 -0.63 -17.94 6.70
N SER A 393 0.31 -18.59 5.99
CA SER A 393 0.21 -18.78 4.54
C SER A 393 -1.02 -19.61 4.13
N ARG A 394 -1.43 -20.58 4.96
CA ARG A 394 -2.60 -21.41 4.65
C ARG A 394 -3.92 -20.66 4.90
N ILE A 395 -4.00 -19.88 5.97
CA ILE A 395 -5.12 -18.96 6.27
C ILE A 395 -5.38 -18.03 5.08
N VAL A 396 -4.30 -17.39 4.56
CA VAL A 396 -4.39 -16.54 3.37
C VAL A 396 -4.88 -17.32 2.15
N LYS A 397 -4.37 -18.55 1.94
CA LYS A 397 -4.73 -19.39 0.80
C LYS A 397 -6.18 -19.88 0.86
N LEU A 398 -6.72 -20.11 2.05
CA LEU A 398 -8.12 -20.48 2.27
C LEU A 398 -9.07 -19.25 2.26
N GLY A 399 -8.53 -18.03 2.11
CA GLY A 399 -9.32 -16.81 2.11
C GLY A 399 -9.90 -16.45 3.48
N LEU A 400 -9.35 -16.98 4.57
CA LEU A 400 -9.81 -16.75 5.93
C LEU A 400 -9.17 -15.51 6.57
N GLY A 401 -8.02 -15.06 6.06
CA GLY A 401 -7.31 -13.86 6.47
C GLY A 401 -6.67 -13.18 5.26
N GLU A 402 -6.65 -11.83 5.26
CA GLU A 402 -5.93 -11.05 4.26
C GLU A 402 -4.42 -11.10 4.50
#